data_e31e24be644a3f6194d546c7925a88bf
#
_entry.id   e31e24be644a3f6194d546c7925a88bf
#
_cell.length_a   1.000
_cell.length_b   1.000
_cell.length_c   1.000
_cell.angle_alpha   90.00
_cell.angle_beta   90.00
_cell.angle_gamma   90.00
#
_symmetry.space_group_name_H-M   'P 1'
#
loop_
_entity.id
_entity.type
_entity.pdbx_description
1 polymer ?
#
loop_
_entity_poly.entity_id
_entity_poly.type
_entity_poly.pdbx_seq_one_letter_code
_entity_poly.pdbx_strand_id
1 'polypeptide(L)'
;MENLSGNPGAAIGKKIIRFELLGAFSYGKKGTAEHGGAAVRAGKKALSFLQYLIVNHRRCISSEELIEKFWTEKSKAPGNALRNMLFKVRNLLKEMFPDEEELLLTLPVGYMWSPDVRLELDTEQFEEACLEAGKKPGNADPEELLKAIALYRGDFLSANDSDWAVVSRQYYRALYLDACKAVLPILYKKERWIEMTGVCEQAYRIDFTVEEFTAYQMRALIALGQSEQALAVYEAFGEKLEEELGLFPGEQIEQIRALALKMGKNDLQAADIFKLICGEQQDQHAFFCTFEMFQNIVALEKRHLMRSGQCSTLVIVSLGKEAVPATDARRLERILLEGLRLGDPVARLEAGSYIMMLAGVDKQKAQLVVSRLDSSFHKIYRHSKARLMYQFAVLKY
;
A
#
# COMPACT_ATOMS: atom_id res chain seq x y z
N MET A 1 75.42 -14.47 -12.91
CA MET A 1 74.12 -14.67 -13.53
C MET A 1 73.18 -15.12 -12.42
N GLU A 2 72.62 -14.16 -11.66
CA GLU A 2 71.70 -14.40 -10.57
C GLU A 2 70.27 -14.07 -11.03
N ASN A 3 69.43 -15.08 -10.95
CA ASN A 3 68.04 -14.97 -11.28
C ASN A 3 67.29 -14.15 -10.23
N LEU A 4 66.85 -12.97 -10.61
CA LEU A 4 65.83 -12.20 -9.92
C LEU A 4 64.44 -12.57 -10.47
N SER A 5 63.86 -13.64 -9.95
CA SER A 5 62.42 -13.90 -10.12
C SER A 5 61.69 -13.18 -8.97
N GLY A 6 61.36 -11.91 -9.20
CA GLY A 6 60.41 -11.16 -8.36
C GLY A 6 59.03 -11.69 -8.56
N ASN A 7 58.46 -12.21 -7.49
CA ASN A 7 57.07 -12.65 -7.40
C ASN A 7 56.14 -11.44 -7.57
N PRO A 8 55.17 -11.38 -8.55
CA PRO A 8 54.28 -10.26 -8.67
C PRO A 8 53.22 -10.34 -7.55
N GLY A 9 53.19 -9.25 -6.82
CA GLY A 9 52.40 -8.90 -5.67
C GLY A 9 51.11 -9.69 -5.44
N ALA A 10 51.05 -10.19 -4.22
CA ALA A 10 49.80 -10.61 -3.59
C ALA A 10 48.79 -9.47 -3.78
N ALA A 11 47.70 -9.74 -4.48
CA ALA A 11 46.55 -8.85 -4.56
C ALA A 11 46.07 -8.62 -3.11
N ILE A 12 46.44 -7.48 -2.53
CA ILE A 12 45.91 -7.03 -1.25
C ILE A 12 44.41 -6.97 -1.43
N GLY A 13 43.67 -7.90 -0.84
CA GLY A 13 42.21 -7.94 -0.92
C GLY A 13 41.64 -6.62 -0.47
N LYS A 14 40.96 -5.91 -1.36
CA LYS A 14 40.30 -4.64 -1.04
C LYS A 14 39.45 -4.81 0.21
N LYS A 15 39.58 -3.89 1.15
CA LYS A 15 38.73 -3.85 2.34
C LYS A 15 37.28 -3.62 1.93
N ILE A 16 36.34 -4.40 2.46
CA ILE A 16 34.93 -4.32 2.07
C ILE A 16 34.15 -3.66 3.21
N ILE A 17 33.55 -2.52 2.89
CA ILE A 17 32.63 -1.80 3.77
C ILE A 17 31.22 -1.94 3.19
N ARG A 18 30.25 -2.35 4.01
CA ARG A 18 28.86 -2.49 3.63
C ARG A 18 28.02 -1.37 4.21
N PHE A 19 27.14 -0.79 3.39
CA PHE A 19 26.09 0.13 3.81
C PHE A 19 24.72 -0.41 3.43
N GLU A 20 23.77 -0.29 4.34
CA GLU A 20 22.37 -0.61 4.12
C GLU A 20 21.59 0.70 4.06
N LEU A 21 20.91 0.90 2.93
CA LEU A 21 20.19 2.13 2.59
C LEU A 21 18.69 1.87 2.39
N LEU A 22 18.28 0.60 2.21
CA LEU A 22 16.88 0.20 2.04
C LEU A 22 16.25 -0.06 3.43
N GLY A 23 15.65 0.98 3.98
CA GLY A 23 15.12 1.03 5.35
C GLY A 23 15.90 1.99 6.24
N ALA A 24 16.19 1.57 7.46
CA ALA A 24 17.03 2.32 8.38
C ALA A 24 18.50 2.25 7.92
N PHE A 25 19.18 3.41 7.90
CA PHE A 25 20.59 3.48 7.55
C PHE A 25 21.44 2.68 8.53
N SER A 26 22.18 1.72 8.03
CA SER A 26 23.16 0.95 8.82
C SER A 26 24.47 0.72 8.07
N TYR A 27 25.51 0.30 8.78
CA TYR A 27 26.83 0.06 8.20
C TYR A 27 27.56 -1.08 8.94
N GLY A 28 28.51 -1.71 8.26
CA GLY A 28 29.31 -2.79 8.84
C GLY A 28 30.51 -3.17 7.99
N LYS A 29 31.42 -3.98 8.56
CA LYS A 29 32.50 -4.64 7.83
C LYS A 29 32.11 -6.08 7.50
N LYS A 30 32.55 -6.59 6.35
CA LYS A 30 32.31 -7.99 5.99
C LYS A 30 33.07 -8.90 6.96
N GLY A 31 32.32 -9.79 7.63
CA GLY A 31 32.89 -10.79 8.56
C GLY A 31 32.80 -10.41 10.05
N THR A 32 32.29 -9.24 10.40
CA THR A 32 31.96 -8.91 11.79
C THR A 32 30.44 -9.03 12.00
N ALA A 33 30.04 -9.67 13.09
CA ALA A 33 28.63 -9.81 13.48
C ALA A 33 28.02 -8.48 13.99
N GLU A 34 28.84 -7.45 14.09
CA GLU A 34 28.42 -6.13 14.54
C GLU A 34 27.86 -5.33 13.36
N HIS A 35 26.56 -5.43 13.18
CA HIS A 35 25.79 -4.43 12.48
C HIS A 35 25.73 -3.22 13.41
N GLY A 36 26.56 -2.22 13.15
CA GLY A 36 26.54 -0.93 13.85
C GLY A 36 25.21 -0.21 13.61
N GLY A 37 24.12 -0.76 14.14
CA GLY A 37 22.82 -0.10 14.27
C GLY A 37 22.82 0.92 15.41
N ALA A 38 23.99 1.33 15.89
CA ALA A 38 24.10 2.44 16.80
C ALA A 38 23.68 3.71 16.02
N ALA A 39 22.68 4.40 16.54
CA ALA A 39 22.26 5.70 16.04
C ALA A 39 23.51 6.56 15.83
N VAL A 40 23.85 6.78 14.55
CA VAL A 40 24.99 7.64 14.19
C VAL A 40 24.71 9.00 14.82
N ARG A 41 25.46 9.38 15.85
CA ARG A 41 25.31 10.66 16.57
C ARG A 41 25.80 11.81 15.69
N ALA A 42 25.24 11.95 14.53
CA ALA A 42 25.51 13.03 13.59
C ALA A 42 24.31 13.95 13.46
N GLY A 43 24.56 15.24 13.28
CA GLY A 43 23.47 16.14 12.88
C GLY A 43 22.87 15.72 11.54
N LYS A 44 21.55 15.84 11.37
CA LYS A 44 20.81 15.43 10.17
C LYS A 44 21.48 15.81 8.85
N LYS A 45 22.02 17.05 8.74
CA LYS A 45 22.69 17.52 7.53
C LYS A 45 23.99 16.80 7.24
N ALA A 46 24.80 16.47 8.28
CA ALA A 46 26.06 15.75 8.10
C ALA A 46 25.83 14.30 7.69
N LEU A 47 24.80 13.67 8.26
CA LEU A 47 24.39 12.32 7.88
C LEU A 47 23.88 12.28 6.44
N SER A 48 22.99 13.21 6.06
CA SER A 48 22.50 13.31 4.68
C SER A 48 23.63 13.55 3.68
N PHE A 49 24.62 14.37 4.05
CA PHE A 49 25.81 14.61 3.22
C PHE A 49 26.66 13.35 3.06
N LEU A 50 26.90 12.59 4.14
CA LEU A 50 27.61 11.30 4.08
C LEU A 50 26.84 10.30 3.17
N GLN A 51 25.54 10.18 3.35
CA GLN A 51 24.69 9.31 2.56
C GLN A 51 24.75 9.65 1.07
N TYR A 52 24.79 10.94 0.72
CA TYR A 52 24.96 11.38 -0.67
C TYR A 52 26.31 10.93 -1.26
N LEU A 53 27.39 11.03 -0.48
CA LEU A 53 28.72 10.56 -0.88
C LEU A 53 28.73 9.02 -1.05
N ILE A 54 28.05 8.28 -0.19
CA ILE A 54 27.93 6.82 -0.28
C ILE A 54 27.21 6.41 -1.57
N VAL A 55 26.06 7.00 -1.84
CA VAL A 55 25.26 6.68 -3.06
C VAL A 55 26.03 6.97 -4.34
N ASN A 56 26.88 8.02 -4.32
CA ASN A 56 27.69 8.42 -5.47
C ASN A 56 29.15 7.90 -5.40
N HIS A 57 29.41 6.82 -4.67
CA HIS A 57 30.74 6.34 -4.35
C HIS A 57 31.60 5.94 -5.57
N ARG A 58 30.96 5.64 -6.71
CA ARG A 58 31.63 5.19 -7.94
C ARG A 58 32.27 6.32 -8.75
N ARG A 59 32.03 7.57 -8.39
CA ARG A 59 32.52 8.75 -9.14
C ARG A 59 33.14 9.80 -8.23
N CYS A 60 33.94 10.66 -8.85
CA CYS A 60 34.38 11.90 -8.21
C CYS A 60 33.23 12.92 -8.22
N ILE A 61 32.95 13.54 -7.06
CA ILE A 61 31.90 14.53 -6.89
C ILE A 61 32.56 15.89 -6.76
N SER A 62 32.17 16.86 -7.59
CA SER A 62 32.78 18.18 -7.59
C SER A 62 32.35 19.02 -6.38
N SER A 63 33.17 20.02 -6.05
CA SER A 63 32.83 20.98 -4.99
C SER A 63 31.58 21.77 -5.32
N GLU A 64 31.39 22.12 -6.60
CA GLU A 64 30.26 22.89 -7.10
C GLU A 64 28.95 22.08 -6.93
N GLU A 65 28.97 20.80 -7.30
CA GLU A 65 27.83 19.90 -7.14
C GLU A 65 27.40 19.78 -5.66
N LEU A 66 28.35 19.60 -4.77
CA LEU A 66 28.09 19.51 -3.33
C LEU A 66 27.55 20.82 -2.76
N ILE A 67 28.08 21.95 -3.22
CA ILE A 67 27.61 23.27 -2.80
C ILE A 67 26.18 23.50 -3.29
N GLU A 68 25.89 23.25 -4.55
CA GLU A 68 24.57 23.40 -5.14
C GLU A 68 23.54 22.51 -4.44
N LYS A 69 23.90 21.28 -4.14
CA LYS A 69 23.00 20.28 -3.53
C LYS A 69 22.69 20.58 -2.05
N PHE A 70 23.67 21.09 -1.28
CA PHE A 70 23.54 21.22 0.18
C PHE A 70 23.47 22.65 0.69
N TRP A 71 23.82 23.64 -0.09
CA TRP A 71 23.75 25.06 0.27
C TRP A 71 23.07 25.85 -0.85
N THR A 72 21.82 26.17 -0.65
CA THR A 72 21.10 27.14 -1.49
C THR A 72 21.70 28.54 -1.32
N GLU A 73 21.41 29.49 -2.21
CA GLU A 73 21.99 30.84 -2.40
C GLU A 73 22.18 31.72 -1.14
N LYS A 74 21.71 31.29 0.04
CA LYS A 74 21.77 32.09 1.29
C LYS A 74 23.09 31.96 2.07
N SER A 75 24.05 31.15 1.66
CA SER A 75 25.31 30.99 2.38
C SER A 75 26.32 32.05 1.94
N LYS A 76 26.76 32.92 2.85
CA LYS A 76 27.77 33.95 2.57
C LYS A 76 29.19 33.40 2.23
N ALA A 77 29.47 32.13 2.56
CA ALA A 77 30.76 31.47 2.30
C ALA A 77 30.59 29.95 2.10
N PRO A 78 29.99 29.47 0.97
CA PRO A 78 29.67 28.06 0.77
C PRO A 78 30.90 27.15 0.76
N GLY A 79 32.04 27.61 0.26
CA GLY A 79 33.28 26.85 0.27
C GLY A 79 33.82 26.57 1.68
N ASN A 80 33.66 27.49 2.64
CA ASN A 80 34.02 27.26 4.04
C ASN A 80 33.03 26.28 4.71
N ALA A 81 31.74 26.41 4.38
CA ALA A 81 30.72 25.50 4.88
C ALA A 81 30.97 24.06 4.39
N LEU A 82 31.34 23.89 3.13
CA LEU A 82 31.74 22.60 2.56
C LEU A 82 32.94 21.99 3.26
N ARG A 83 34.02 22.77 3.48
CA ARG A 83 35.21 22.29 4.19
C ARG A 83 34.89 21.81 5.62
N ASN A 84 34.10 22.59 6.35
CA ASN A 84 33.64 22.21 7.69
C ASN A 84 32.74 20.94 7.67
N MET A 85 31.91 20.77 6.64
CA MET A 85 31.10 19.58 6.50
C MET A 85 31.96 18.35 6.20
N LEU A 86 32.91 18.45 5.29
CA LEU A 86 33.86 17.37 5.00
C LEU A 86 34.68 16.95 6.23
N PHE A 87 35.13 17.92 7.04
CA PHE A 87 35.79 17.62 8.29
C PHE A 87 34.90 16.80 9.24
N LYS A 88 33.63 17.22 9.40
CA LYS A 88 32.66 16.48 10.23
C LYS A 88 32.40 15.06 9.67
N VAL A 89 32.26 14.92 8.38
CA VAL A 89 32.01 13.60 7.72
C VAL A 89 33.24 12.70 7.86
N ARG A 90 34.48 13.22 7.73
CA ARG A 90 35.67 12.42 7.94
C ARG A 90 35.80 11.95 9.39
N ASN A 91 35.49 12.80 10.36
CA ASN A 91 35.45 12.38 11.76
C ASN A 91 34.40 11.30 12.00
N LEU A 92 33.23 11.46 11.41
CA LEU A 92 32.18 10.47 11.47
C LEU A 92 32.61 9.11 10.87
N LEU A 93 33.21 9.12 9.69
CA LEU A 93 33.77 7.91 9.07
C LEU A 93 34.85 7.26 9.93
N LYS A 94 35.68 8.06 10.60
CA LYS A 94 36.71 7.57 11.55
C LYS A 94 36.08 6.95 12.80
N GLU A 95 34.98 7.49 13.30
CA GLU A 95 34.20 6.87 14.39
C GLU A 95 33.55 5.56 13.96
N MET A 96 33.01 5.53 12.74
CA MET A 96 32.35 4.33 12.17
C MET A 96 33.37 3.22 11.85
N PHE A 97 34.56 3.60 11.40
CA PHE A 97 35.61 2.69 10.92
C PHE A 97 36.96 3.08 11.47
N PRO A 98 37.24 2.86 12.78
CA PRO A 98 38.46 3.35 13.44
C PRO A 98 39.76 2.81 12.84
N ASP A 99 39.73 1.61 12.29
CA ASP A 99 40.88 0.91 11.70
C ASP A 99 41.16 1.33 10.25
N GLU A 100 40.34 2.22 9.67
CA GLU A 100 40.48 2.64 8.29
C GLU A 100 41.07 4.03 8.19
N GLU A 101 42.16 4.15 7.41
CA GLU A 101 42.79 5.42 7.09
C GLU A 101 42.12 6.01 5.83
N GLU A 102 41.89 7.31 5.87
CA GLU A 102 41.48 8.16 4.73
C GLU A 102 40.53 7.57 3.71
N LEU A 103 39.28 7.24 4.16
CA LEU A 103 38.21 6.67 3.31
C LEU A 103 37.74 7.64 2.22
N LEU A 104 37.86 8.96 2.44
CA LEU A 104 37.37 10.00 1.52
C LEU A 104 38.54 10.91 1.09
N LEU A 105 39.01 10.78 -0.15
CA LEU A 105 40.12 11.53 -0.73
C LEU A 105 39.66 12.89 -1.24
N THR A 106 40.56 13.88 -1.15
CA THR A 106 40.41 15.17 -1.84
C THR A 106 41.29 15.17 -3.08
N LEU A 107 40.64 15.39 -4.23
CA LEU A 107 41.30 15.53 -5.53
C LEU A 107 41.14 16.97 -6.04
N PRO A 108 41.98 17.41 -7.01
CA PRO A 108 41.86 18.75 -7.59
C PRO A 108 40.46 19.00 -8.20
N VAL A 109 39.79 17.92 -8.67
CA VAL A 109 38.47 17.97 -9.32
C VAL A 109 37.30 17.70 -8.37
N GLY A 110 37.53 17.33 -7.10
CA GLY A 110 36.47 17.05 -6.15
C GLY A 110 36.83 16.03 -5.09
N TYR A 111 35.85 15.24 -4.68
CA TYR A 111 35.93 14.25 -3.60
C TYR A 111 35.56 12.87 -4.11
N MET A 112 36.30 11.85 -3.70
CA MET A 112 36.11 10.48 -4.15
C MET A 112 36.44 9.50 -3.00
N TRP A 113 35.77 8.37 -2.96
CA TRP A 113 36.12 7.28 -2.05
C TRP A 113 37.46 6.67 -2.42
N SER A 114 38.22 6.24 -1.42
CA SER A 114 39.51 5.59 -1.61
C SER A 114 39.39 4.36 -2.52
N PRO A 115 40.24 4.20 -3.53
CA PRO A 115 40.22 3.01 -4.40
C PRO A 115 40.62 1.71 -3.68
N ASP A 116 41.23 1.82 -2.48
CA ASP A 116 41.63 0.69 -1.64
C ASP A 116 40.45 0.06 -0.88
N VAL A 117 39.30 0.73 -0.90
CA VAL A 117 38.07 0.28 -0.25
C VAL A 117 37.01 -0.03 -1.31
N ARG A 118 36.35 -1.16 -1.15
CA ARG A 118 35.16 -1.53 -1.93
C ARG A 118 33.92 -1.28 -1.07
N LEU A 119 33.03 -0.44 -1.53
CA LEU A 119 31.72 -0.29 -0.93
C LEU A 119 30.76 -1.33 -1.53
N GLU A 120 30.02 -1.99 -0.66
CA GLU A 120 28.89 -2.86 -1.03
C GLU A 120 27.60 -2.21 -0.51
N LEU A 121 26.68 -1.86 -1.42
CA LEU A 121 25.41 -1.25 -1.09
C LEU A 121 24.29 -2.26 -1.31
N ASP A 122 23.35 -2.34 -0.39
CA ASP A 122 22.14 -3.16 -0.54
C ASP A 122 21.27 -2.69 -1.73
N THR A 123 21.26 -1.38 -2.01
CA THR A 123 20.59 -0.79 -3.17
C THR A 123 21.12 -1.32 -4.50
N GLU A 124 22.43 -1.45 -4.66
CA GLU A 124 23.05 -1.98 -5.88
C GLU A 124 22.76 -3.47 -6.06
N GLN A 125 22.84 -4.24 -4.97
CA GLN A 125 22.52 -5.66 -4.98
C GLN A 125 21.03 -5.89 -5.32
N PHE A 126 20.17 -5.07 -4.74
CA PHE A 126 18.74 -5.11 -5.02
C PHE A 126 18.42 -4.78 -6.48
N GLU A 127 18.97 -3.67 -6.99
CA GLU A 127 18.76 -3.23 -8.36
C GLU A 127 19.27 -4.26 -9.38
N GLU A 128 20.48 -4.80 -9.18
CA GLU A 128 21.06 -5.84 -10.04
C GLU A 128 20.17 -7.09 -10.06
N ALA A 129 19.72 -7.56 -8.90
CA ALA A 129 18.86 -8.73 -8.79
C ALA A 129 17.49 -8.52 -9.46
N CYS A 130 16.87 -7.35 -9.30
CA CYS A 130 15.63 -7.02 -9.98
C CYS A 130 15.78 -6.92 -11.51
N LEU A 131 16.87 -6.32 -11.99
CA LEU A 131 17.15 -6.20 -13.42
C LEU A 131 17.45 -7.55 -14.07
N GLU A 132 18.20 -8.43 -13.41
CA GLU A 132 18.47 -9.78 -13.94
C GLU A 132 17.17 -10.62 -14.01
N ALA A 133 16.31 -10.53 -13.01
CA ALA A 133 15.01 -11.20 -13.04
C ALA A 133 14.10 -10.64 -14.15
N GLY A 134 14.13 -9.34 -14.40
CA GLY A 134 13.37 -8.68 -15.48
C GLY A 134 13.78 -9.09 -16.90
N LYS A 135 15.03 -9.54 -17.10
CA LYS A 135 15.51 -10.02 -18.42
C LYS A 135 14.90 -11.35 -18.84
N LYS A 136 14.25 -12.09 -17.93
CA LYS A 136 13.65 -13.40 -18.20
C LYS A 136 12.16 -13.42 -17.83
N PRO A 137 11.29 -12.60 -18.45
CA PRO A 137 9.88 -12.56 -18.10
C PRO A 137 9.24 -13.96 -18.29
N GLY A 138 8.62 -14.47 -17.24
CA GLY A 138 7.95 -15.78 -17.22
C GLY A 138 8.81 -16.99 -16.91
N ASN A 139 10.15 -16.89 -16.92
CA ASN A 139 11.10 -17.93 -16.55
C ASN A 139 12.09 -17.48 -15.46
N ALA A 140 11.81 -16.38 -14.77
CA ALA A 140 12.61 -15.95 -13.65
C ALA A 140 12.56 -17.00 -12.53
N ASP A 141 13.70 -17.27 -11.91
CA ASP A 141 13.72 -18.11 -10.71
C ASP A 141 13.07 -17.33 -9.56
N PRO A 142 11.97 -17.84 -8.96
CA PRO A 142 11.34 -17.16 -7.83
C PRO A 142 12.30 -16.94 -6.66
N GLU A 143 13.31 -17.83 -6.48
CA GLU A 143 14.30 -17.66 -5.42
C GLU A 143 15.17 -16.41 -5.61
N GLU A 144 15.52 -16.08 -6.85
CA GLU A 144 16.27 -14.86 -7.15
C GLU A 144 15.43 -13.61 -6.84
N LEU A 145 14.16 -13.59 -7.25
CA LEU A 145 13.24 -12.50 -6.94
C LEU A 145 12.95 -12.38 -5.44
N LEU A 146 12.72 -13.49 -4.74
CA LEU A 146 12.48 -13.49 -3.30
C LEU A 146 13.69 -12.98 -2.53
N LYS A 147 14.92 -13.36 -2.95
CA LYS A 147 16.16 -12.81 -2.36
C LYS A 147 16.27 -11.31 -2.60
N ALA A 148 15.93 -10.83 -3.81
CA ALA A 148 15.90 -9.40 -4.09
C ALA A 148 14.88 -8.67 -3.21
N ILE A 149 13.64 -9.16 -3.14
CA ILE A 149 12.58 -8.61 -2.30
C ILE A 149 13.00 -8.54 -0.83
N ALA A 150 13.70 -9.56 -0.33
CA ALA A 150 14.18 -9.61 1.06
C ALA A 150 15.26 -8.54 1.39
N LEU A 151 15.94 -7.97 0.40
CA LEU A 151 16.86 -6.85 0.59
C LEU A 151 16.12 -5.54 0.89
N TYR A 152 14.88 -5.37 0.41
CA TYR A 152 14.09 -4.18 0.65
C TYR A 152 13.39 -4.24 2.02
N ARG A 153 14.03 -3.68 3.04
CA ARG A 153 13.52 -3.67 4.43
C ARG A 153 12.63 -2.47 4.73
N GLY A 154 12.54 -1.54 3.79
CA GLY A 154 11.75 -0.32 3.88
C GLY A 154 12.23 0.73 2.90
N ASP A 155 11.59 1.88 2.91
CA ASP A 155 11.89 2.98 2.01
C ASP A 155 13.36 3.42 2.08
N PHE A 156 13.94 3.69 0.93
CA PHE A 156 15.32 4.17 0.80
C PHE A 156 15.55 5.39 1.68
N LEU A 157 16.53 5.26 2.60
CA LEU A 157 16.92 6.29 3.57
C LEU A 157 15.69 6.96 4.20
N SER A 158 14.82 6.18 4.83
CA SER A 158 13.50 6.60 5.33
C SER A 158 13.53 7.85 6.22
N ALA A 159 14.63 8.07 6.96
CA ALA A 159 14.82 9.23 7.84
C ALA A 159 15.49 10.45 7.15
N ASN A 160 15.79 10.39 5.84
CA ASN A 160 16.42 11.47 5.09
C ASN A 160 15.39 12.25 4.28
N ASP A 161 15.07 13.47 4.70
CA ASP A 161 14.06 14.34 4.08
C ASP A 161 14.63 15.23 2.95
N SER A 162 15.86 15.00 2.49
CA SER A 162 16.48 15.79 1.43
C SER A 162 15.87 15.45 0.06
N ASP A 163 15.68 16.46 -0.80
CA ASP A 163 15.07 16.31 -2.13
C ASP A 163 15.73 15.23 -2.99
N TRP A 164 17.08 15.13 -2.91
CA TRP A 164 17.81 14.10 -3.66
C TRP A 164 17.46 12.67 -3.21
N ALA A 165 17.15 12.47 -1.93
CA ALA A 165 16.76 11.15 -1.41
C ALA A 165 15.31 10.79 -1.78
N VAL A 166 14.43 11.78 -1.90
CA VAL A 166 13.03 11.56 -2.28
C VAL A 166 12.90 10.93 -3.66
N VAL A 167 13.63 11.43 -4.66
CA VAL A 167 13.61 10.87 -6.02
C VAL A 167 14.09 9.41 -6.04
N SER A 168 15.22 9.14 -5.37
CA SER A 168 15.76 7.78 -5.28
C SER A 168 14.82 6.85 -4.52
N ARG A 169 14.13 7.35 -3.49
CA ARG A 169 13.13 6.59 -2.72
C ARG A 169 11.98 6.12 -3.60
N GLN A 170 11.43 7.01 -4.42
CA GLN A 170 10.35 6.65 -5.36
C GLN A 170 10.81 5.60 -6.37
N TYR A 171 12.03 5.72 -6.88
CA TYR A 171 12.61 4.75 -7.79
C TYR A 171 12.70 3.34 -7.16
N TYR A 172 13.34 3.22 -5.97
CA TYR A 172 13.48 1.92 -5.31
C TYR A 172 12.15 1.33 -4.85
N ARG A 173 11.20 2.19 -4.46
CA ARG A 173 9.84 1.77 -4.11
C ARG A 173 9.11 1.17 -5.32
N ALA A 174 9.16 1.83 -6.47
CA ALA A 174 8.57 1.31 -7.71
C ALA A 174 9.22 -0.03 -8.11
N LEU A 175 10.55 -0.11 -8.10
CA LEU A 175 11.29 -1.32 -8.42
C LEU A 175 10.92 -2.49 -7.50
N TYR A 176 10.72 -2.23 -6.20
CA TYR A 176 10.26 -3.22 -5.23
C TYR A 176 8.87 -3.75 -5.55
N LEU A 177 7.92 -2.85 -5.80
CA LEU A 177 6.54 -3.23 -6.12
C LEU A 177 6.46 -4.02 -7.43
N ASP A 178 7.28 -3.66 -8.42
CA ASP A 178 7.37 -4.39 -9.69
C ASP A 178 7.97 -5.79 -9.50
N ALA A 179 9.00 -5.94 -8.66
CA ALA A 179 9.55 -7.24 -8.31
C ALA A 179 8.51 -8.12 -7.57
N CYS A 180 7.72 -7.54 -6.66
CA CYS A 180 6.62 -8.24 -6.00
C CYS A 180 5.55 -8.70 -7.01
N LYS A 181 5.12 -7.83 -7.92
CA LYS A 181 4.18 -8.20 -8.99
C LYS A 181 4.72 -9.31 -9.89
N ALA A 182 6.02 -9.29 -10.20
CA ALA A 182 6.64 -10.29 -11.06
C ALA A 182 6.71 -11.68 -10.42
N VAL A 183 6.93 -11.77 -9.10
CA VAL A 183 7.06 -13.07 -8.40
C VAL A 183 5.71 -13.73 -8.12
N LEU A 184 4.64 -12.96 -7.88
CA LEU A 184 3.33 -13.48 -7.47
C LEU A 184 2.72 -14.49 -8.45
N PRO A 185 2.68 -14.26 -9.77
CA PRO A 185 2.18 -15.26 -10.73
C PRO A 185 3.01 -16.56 -10.74
N ILE A 186 4.30 -16.47 -10.46
CA ILE A 186 5.21 -17.62 -10.41
C ILE A 186 4.92 -18.44 -9.15
N LEU A 187 4.79 -17.79 -7.99
CA LEU A 187 4.43 -18.41 -6.73
C LEU A 187 3.06 -19.08 -6.82
N TYR A 188 2.10 -18.41 -7.47
CA TYR A 188 0.76 -18.93 -7.70
C TYR A 188 0.80 -20.25 -8.50
N LYS A 189 1.53 -20.29 -9.62
CA LYS A 189 1.68 -21.49 -10.44
C LYS A 189 2.40 -22.64 -9.71
N LYS A 190 3.30 -22.31 -8.78
CA LYS A 190 4.04 -23.28 -7.97
C LYS A 190 3.34 -23.63 -6.65
N GLU A 191 2.13 -23.12 -6.43
CA GLU A 191 1.33 -23.35 -5.21
C GLU A 191 2.07 -22.99 -3.90
N ARG A 192 2.97 -22.00 -3.96
CA ARG A 192 3.76 -21.54 -2.80
C ARG A 192 2.99 -20.48 -2.01
N TRP A 193 1.85 -20.88 -1.44
CA TRP A 193 0.86 -19.99 -0.86
C TRP A 193 1.38 -19.17 0.33
N ILE A 194 2.17 -19.79 1.22
CA ILE A 194 2.71 -19.12 2.41
C ILE A 194 3.65 -17.98 2.03
N GLU A 195 4.52 -18.20 1.05
CA GLU A 195 5.45 -17.17 0.58
C GLU A 195 4.71 -16.06 -0.16
N MET A 196 3.69 -16.45 -0.93
CA MET A 196 2.84 -15.49 -1.62
C MET A 196 2.13 -14.55 -0.64
N THR A 197 1.57 -15.08 0.47
CA THR A 197 0.99 -14.24 1.54
C THR A 197 2.01 -13.28 2.13
N GLY A 198 3.21 -13.77 2.44
CA GLY A 198 4.28 -12.92 3.00
C GLY A 198 4.71 -11.78 2.08
N VAL A 199 4.85 -12.05 0.76
CA VAL A 199 5.16 -11.01 -0.24
C VAL A 199 4.02 -9.99 -0.33
N CYS A 200 2.77 -10.45 -0.37
CA CYS A 200 1.60 -9.56 -0.45
C CYS A 200 1.48 -8.65 0.78
N GLU A 201 1.67 -9.18 1.99
CA GLU A 201 1.62 -8.40 3.23
C GLU A 201 2.68 -7.30 3.28
N GLN A 202 3.91 -7.62 2.85
CA GLN A 202 4.97 -6.63 2.82
C GLN A 202 4.72 -5.56 1.75
N ALA A 203 4.29 -5.96 0.55
CA ALA A 203 3.96 -5.04 -0.53
C ALA A 203 2.77 -4.12 -0.16
N TYR A 204 1.75 -4.66 0.48
CA TYR A 204 0.60 -3.91 0.98
C TYR A 204 0.99 -2.82 1.99
N ARG A 205 1.97 -3.07 2.87
CA ARG A 205 2.48 -2.05 3.81
C ARG A 205 3.17 -0.90 3.10
N ILE A 206 3.79 -1.16 1.96
CA ILE A 206 4.48 -0.14 1.15
C ILE A 206 3.45 0.65 0.33
N ASP A 207 2.52 -0.06 -0.33
CA ASP A 207 1.46 0.58 -1.11
C ASP A 207 0.19 -0.28 -1.09
N PHE A 208 -0.74 0.09 -0.22
CA PHE A 208 -2.03 -0.60 -0.09
C PHE A 208 -2.98 -0.32 -1.27
N THR A 209 -2.72 0.71 -2.08
CA THR A 209 -3.59 1.08 -3.20
C THR A 209 -3.52 0.11 -4.37
N VAL A 210 -2.50 -0.75 -4.39
CA VAL A 210 -2.33 -1.78 -5.42
C VAL A 210 -3.16 -3.00 -5.07
N GLU A 211 -4.38 -3.04 -5.57
CA GLU A 211 -5.39 -4.11 -5.32
C GLU A 211 -4.88 -5.52 -5.65
N GLU A 212 -3.92 -5.64 -6.58
CA GLU A 212 -3.37 -6.91 -7.01
C GLU A 212 -2.75 -7.70 -5.85
N PHE A 213 -2.10 -7.03 -4.90
CA PHE A 213 -1.51 -7.67 -3.72
C PHE A 213 -2.59 -8.27 -2.82
N THR A 214 -3.66 -7.52 -2.56
CA THR A 214 -4.81 -8.00 -1.79
C THR A 214 -5.48 -9.18 -2.51
N ALA A 215 -5.64 -9.11 -3.82
CA ALA A 215 -6.22 -10.19 -4.63
C ALA A 215 -5.40 -11.50 -4.54
N TYR A 216 -4.07 -11.42 -4.65
CA TYR A 216 -3.21 -12.59 -4.50
C TYR A 216 -3.18 -13.12 -3.07
N GLN A 217 -3.18 -12.25 -2.05
CA GLN A 217 -3.25 -12.65 -0.65
C GLN A 217 -4.53 -13.44 -0.35
N MET A 218 -5.68 -12.92 -0.76
CA MET A 218 -6.96 -13.60 -0.59
C MET A 218 -6.98 -14.97 -1.30
N ARG A 219 -6.47 -15.05 -2.54
CA ARG A 219 -6.37 -16.34 -3.26
C ARG A 219 -5.49 -17.35 -2.55
N ALA A 220 -4.35 -16.91 -1.98
CA ALA A 220 -3.47 -17.78 -1.21
C ALA A 220 -4.17 -18.32 0.04
N LEU A 221 -4.85 -17.45 0.78
CA LEU A 221 -5.59 -17.84 1.98
C LEU A 221 -6.73 -18.82 1.66
N ILE A 222 -7.47 -18.60 0.58
CA ILE A 222 -8.49 -19.53 0.10
C ILE A 222 -7.89 -20.90 -0.24
N ALA A 223 -6.75 -20.93 -0.94
CA ALA A 223 -6.06 -22.19 -1.29
C ALA A 223 -5.53 -22.94 -0.06
N LEU A 224 -5.19 -22.21 1.02
CA LEU A 224 -4.82 -22.78 2.31
C LEU A 224 -6.02 -23.24 3.17
N GLY A 225 -7.27 -23.10 2.68
CA GLY A 225 -8.48 -23.41 3.43
C GLY A 225 -8.86 -22.34 4.47
N GLN A 226 -8.24 -21.18 4.44
CA GLN A 226 -8.42 -20.08 5.40
C GLN A 226 -9.39 -19.01 4.88
N SER A 227 -10.59 -19.42 4.45
CA SER A 227 -11.56 -18.53 3.82
C SER A 227 -12.00 -17.38 4.73
N GLU A 228 -12.11 -17.59 6.04
CA GLU A 228 -12.45 -16.53 7.01
C GLU A 228 -11.36 -15.44 7.06
N GLN A 229 -10.08 -15.84 7.03
CA GLN A 229 -8.98 -14.88 6.99
C GLN A 229 -8.96 -14.10 5.67
N ALA A 230 -9.31 -14.75 4.55
CA ALA A 230 -9.43 -14.06 3.27
C ALA A 230 -10.54 -12.99 3.31
N LEU A 231 -11.66 -13.26 3.98
CA LEU A 231 -12.73 -12.27 4.19
C LEU A 231 -12.30 -11.13 5.11
N ALA A 232 -11.55 -11.41 6.18
CA ALA A 232 -11.01 -10.38 7.05
C ALA A 232 -10.02 -9.46 6.32
N VAL A 233 -9.20 -10.02 5.42
CA VAL A 233 -8.30 -9.23 4.54
C VAL A 233 -9.10 -8.31 3.61
N TYR A 234 -10.21 -8.83 3.02
CA TYR A 234 -11.11 -8.03 2.19
C TYR A 234 -11.71 -6.85 2.98
N GLU A 235 -12.24 -7.11 4.17
CA GLU A 235 -12.88 -6.09 5.02
C GLU A 235 -11.89 -4.99 5.40
N ALA A 236 -10.72 -5.37 5.93
CA ALA A 236 -9.67 -4.42 6.30
C ALA A 236 -9.17 -3.59 5.11
N PHE A 237 -9.08 -4.19 3.92
CA PHE A 237 -8.73 -3.48 2.70
C PHE A 237 -9.82 -2.50 2.28
N GLY A 238 -11.08 -2.93 2.29
CA GLY A 238 -12.23 -2.10 1.91
C GLY A 238 -12.39 -0.89 2.82
N GLU A 239 -12.32 -1.09 4.15
CA GLU A 239 -12.37 -0.02 5.14
C GLU A 239 -11.26 1.01 4.90
N LYS A 240 -10.02 0.55 4.75
CA LYS A 240 -8.87 1.45 4.52
C LYS A 240 -8.97 2.20 3.19
N LEU A 241 -9.41 1.53 2.13
CA LEU A 241 -9.58 2.14 0.81
C LEU A 241 -10.67 3.23 0.85
N GLU A 242 -11.75 2.97 1.60
CA GLU A 242 -12.82 3.94 1.80
C GLU A 242 -12.37 5.12 2.66
N GLU A 243 -11.71 4.86 3.79
CA GLU A 243 -11.26 5.91 4.72
C GLU A 243 -10.23 6.85 4.10
N GLU A 244 -9.22 6.33 3.41
CA GLU A 244 -8.12 7.14 2.88
C GLU A 244 -8.40 7.74 1.51
N LEU A 245 -9.12 7.02 0.63
CA LEU A 245 -9.30 7.42 -0.77
C LEU A 245 -10.75 7.65 -1.17
N GLY A 246 -11.71 7.18 -0.38
CA GLY A 246 -13.13 7.22 -0.75
C GLY A 246 -13.50 6.28 -1.89
N LEU A 247 -12.73 5.23 -2.09
CA LEU A 247 -12.92 4.23 -3.13
C LEU A 247 -13.45 2.92 -2.53
N PHE A 248 -13.89 2.02 -3.40
CA PHE A 248 -14.33 0.68 -3.05
C PHE A 248 -13.48 -0.35 -3.80
N PRO A 249 -13.38 -1.59 -3.25
CA PRO A 249 -12.68 -2.67 -3.93
C PRO A 249 -13.19 -2.89 -5.36
N GLY A 250 -12.26 -3.17 -6.27
CA GLY A 250 -12.58 -3.42 -7.67
C GLY A 250 -13.27 -4.78 -7.88
N GLU A 251 -13.84 -4.95 -9.08
CA GLU A 251 -14.62 -6.15 -9.45
C GLU A 251 -13.85 -7.47 -9.23
N GLN A 252 -12.56 -7.48 -9.47
CA GLN A 252 -11.72 -8.67 -9.29
C GLN A 252 -11.67 -9.12 -7.83
N ILE A 253 -11.55 -8.21 -6.89
CA ILE A 253 -11.54 -8.50 -5.45
C ILE A 253 -12.92 -8.97 -5.00
N GLU A 254 -14.00 -8.35 -5.50
CA GLU A 254 -15.38 -8.80 -5.23
C GLU A 254 -15.64 -10.24 -5.71
N GLN A 255 -15.12 -10.63 -6.87
CA GLN A 255 -15.20 -12.00 -7.34
C GLN A 255 -14.47 -12.99 -6.41
N ILE A 256 -13.29 -12.61 -5.90
CA ILE A 256 -12.54 -13.45 -4.95
C ILE A 256 -13.27 -13.54 -3.61
N ARG A 257 -13.87 -12.45 -3.14
CA ARG A 257 -14.72 -12.45 -1.95
C ARG A 257 -15.89 -13.42 -2.09
N ALA A 258 -16.59 -13.38 -3.23
CA ALA A 258 -17.68 -14.30 -3.49
C ALA A 258 -17.22 -15.79 -3.48
N LEU A 259 -16.01 -16.06 -3.97
CA LEU A 259 -15.37 -17.38 -3.89
C LEU A 259 -15.09 -17.78 -2.44
N ALA A 260 -14.51 -16.90 -1.64
CA ALA A 260 -14.20 -17.13 -0.23
C ALA A 260 -15.48 -17.46 0.58
N LEU A 261 -16.56 -16.71 0.35
CA LEU A 261 -17.87 -16.95 0.97
C LEU A 261 -18.46 -18.30 0.57
N LYS A 262 -18.25 -18.73 -0.66
CA LYS A 262 -18.73 -20.04 -1.16
C LYS A 262 -17.96 -21.19 -0.55
N MET A 263 -16.64 -21.07 -0.40
CA MET A 263 -15.80 -22.13 0.16
C MET A 263 -15.90 -22.21 1.69
N GLY A 264 -16.02 -21.08 2.39
CA GLY A 264 -16.24 -21.07 3.84
C GLY A 264 -17.54 -21.74 4.28
N LYS A 265 -18.56 -21.77 3.41
CA LYS A 265 -19.82 -22.45 3.69
C LYS A 265 -19.75 -23.99 3.65
N ASN A 266 -18.71 -24.55 3.04
CA ASN A 266 -18.58 -26.01 2.93
C ASN A 266 -18.06 -26.68 4.24
N ASP A 267 -17.44 -25.91 5.15
CA ASP A 267 -16.92 -26.40 6.43
C ASP A 267 -17.85 -26.17 7.63
N LEU A 268 -18.98 -25.46 7.43
CA LEU A 268 -19.92 -25.14 8.50
C LEU A 268 -20.82 -26.33 8.83
N GLN A 269 -20.80 -26.81 10.08
CA GLN A 269 -21.81 -27.73 10.58
C GLN A 269 -23.19 -27.07 10.62
N ALA A 270 -24.26 -27.86 10.55
CA ALA A 270 -25.63 -27.33 10.54
C ALA A 270 -25.90 -26.37 11.73
N ALA A 271 -25.31 -26.61 12.89
CA ALA A 271 -25.41 -25.74 14.06
C ALA A 271 -24.78 -24.36 13.84
N ASP A 272 -23.64 -24.29 13.15
CA ASP A 272 -22.97 -23.04 12.80
C ASP A 272 -23.74 -22.26 11.76
N ILE A 273 -24.32 -22.96 10.78
CA ILE A 273 -25.22 -22.37 9.76
C ILE A 273 -26.45 -21.75 10.43
N PHE A 274 -27.09 -22.46 11.38
CA PHE A 274 -28.22 -21.92 12.14
C PHE A 274 -27.85 -20.71 12.97
N LYS A 275 -26.67 -20.72 13.63
CA LYS A 275 -26.17 -19.59 14.42
C LYS A 275 -25.85 -18.38 13.53
N LEU A 276 -25.29 -18.61 12.32
CA LEU A 276 -25.00 -17.57 11.34
C LEU A 276 -26.27 -16.93 10.77
N ILE A 277 -27.32 -17.74 10.51
CA ILE A 277 -28.58 -17.27 9.94
C ILE A 277 -29.49 -16.66 11.02
N CYS A 278 -29.53 -17.25 12.21
CA CYS A 278 -30.43 -16.87 13.29
C CYS A 278 -29.71 -16.15 14.44
N GLY A 279 -28.40 -15.93 14.36
CA GLY A 279 -27.63 -15.16 15.35
C GLY A 279 -28.15 -13.73 15.47
N GLU A 280 -28.08 -13.17 16.67
CA GLU A 280 -28.46 -11.78 16.92
C GLU A 280 -27.55 -10.84 16.12
N GLN A 281 -28.00 -10.45 14.94
CA GLN A 281 -27.46 -9.28 14.27
C GLN A 281 -27.88 -8.05 15.10
N GLN A 282 -26.94 -7.41 15.74
CA GLN A 282 -27.15 -6.12 16.43
C GLN A 282 -27.17 -4.94 15.45
N ASP A 283 -27.45 -5.17 14.18
CA ASP A 283 -27.57 -4.09 13.20
C ASP A 283 -28.80 -3.25 13.54
N GLN A 284 -28.54 -2.01 13.94
CA GLN A 284 -29.59 -1.00 14.19
C GLN A 284 -29.97 -0.22 12.93
N HIS A 285 -29.45 -0.59 11.77
CA HIS A 285 -29.55 0.14 10.51
C HIS A 285 -30.33 -0.63 9.45
N ALA A 286 -30.75 0.05 8.39
CA ALA A 286 -31.35 -0.56 7.23
C ALA A 286 -30.39 -1.57 6.56
N PHE A 287 -30.95 -2.56 5.86
CA PHE A 287 -30.15 -3.63 5.26
C PHE A 287 -29.52 -3.16 3.93
N PHE A 288 -28.22 -2.84 3.98
CA PHE A 288 -27.46 -2.48 2.78
C PHE A 288 -27.00 -3.73 2.04
N CYS A 289 -27.25 -3.83 0.74
CA CYS A 289 -26.93 -5.01 -0.04
C CYS A 289 -26.50 -4.67 -1.48
N THR A 290 -25.91 -5.65 -2.16
CA THR A 290 -25.61 -5.52 -3.60
C THR A 290 -26.90 -5.40 -4.40
N PHE A 291 -26.84 -4.80 -5.60
CA PHE A 291 -28.01 -4.67 -6.46
C PHE A 291 -28.59 -6.04 -6.87
N GLU A 292 -27.76 -7.04 -7.08
CA GLU A 292 -28.20 -8.42 -7.37
C GLU A 292 -28.98 -9.02 -6.19
N MET A 293 -28.48 -8.85 -4.97
CA MET A 293 -29.18 -9.30 -3.76
C MET A 293 -30.50 -8.55 -3.59
N PHE A 294 -30.51 -7.24 -3.83
CA PHE A 294 -31.72 -6.44 -3.83
C PHE A 294 -32.78 -6.97 -4.84
N GLN A 295 -32.36 -7.32 -6.04
CA GLN A 295 -33.26 -7.92 -7.04
C GLN A 295 -33.90 -9.24 -6.54
N ASN A 296 -33.10 -10.08 -5.87
CA ASN A 296 -33.59 -11.33 -5.30
C ASN A 296 -34.58 -11.07 -4.15
N ILE A 297 -34.32 -10.07 -3.29
CA ILE A 297 -35.25 -9.66 -2.22
C ILE A 297 -36.58 -9.15 -2.83
N VAL A 298 -36.49 -8.30 -3.85
CA VAL A 298 -37.69 -7.81 -4.55
C VAL A 298 -38.47 -8.97 -5.18
N ALA A 299 -37.83 -9.98 -5.75
CA ALA A 299 -38.46 -11.15 -6.32
C ALA A 299 -39.19 -11.99 -5.25
N LEU A 300 -38.58 -12.13 -4.05
CA LEU A 300 -39.20 -12.77 -2.89
C LEU A 300 -40.41 -11.97 -2.40
N GLU A 301 -40.25 -10.66 -2.26
CA GLU A 301 -41.34 -9.77 -1.83
C GLU A 301 -42.52 -9.84 -2.81
N LYS A 302 -42.33 -9.83 -4.11
CA LYS A 302 -43.39 -10.02 -5.10
C LYS A 302 -44.17 -11.30 -4.84
N ARG A 303 -43.52 -12.43 -4.54
CA ARG A 303 -44.20 -13.71 -4.21
C ARG A 303 -44.94 -13.62 -2.89
N HIS A 304 -44.45 -12.84 -1.92
CA HIS A 304 -45.14 -12.58 -0.66
C HIS A 304 -46.41 -11.75 -0.87
N LEU A 305 -46.33 -10.69 -1.68
CA LEU A 305 -47.44 -9.82 -2.01
C LEU A 305 -48.59 -10.59 -2.72
N MET A 306 -48.25 -11.56 -3.61
CA MET A 306 -49.24 -12.43 -4.24
C MET A 306 -50.11 -13.21 -3.22
N ARG A 307 -49.58 -13.51 -2.05
CA ARG A 307 -50.27 -14.28 -1.02
C ARG A 307 -50.93 -13.40 0.04
N SER A 308 -50.34 -12.24 0.33
CA SER A 308 -50.82 -11.35 1.41
C SER A 308 -51.77 -10.26 0.94
N GLY A 309 -51.85 -9.98 -0.37
CA GLY A 309 -52.66 -8.88 -0.93
C GLY A 309 -52.20 -7.49 -0.50
N GLN A 310 -51.01 -7.38 0.11
CA GLN A 310 -50.40 -6.11 0.52
C GLN A 310 -49.72 -5.43 -0.66
N CYS A 311 -49.13 -4.26 -0.41
CA CYS A 311 -48.32 -3.56 -1.41
C CYS A 311 -47.00 -3.12 -0.77
N SER A 312 -45.93 -3.04 -1.57
CA SER A 312 -44.64 -2.49 -1.20
C SER A 312 -44.23 -1.44 -2.21
N THR A 313 -43.41 -0.47 -1.80
CA THR A 313 -43.01 0.62 -2.68
C THR A 313 -41.48 0.62 -2.85
N LEU A 314 -41.04 0.57 -4.11
CA LEU A 314 -39.66 0.83 -4.49
C LEU A 314 -39.45 2.34 -4.63
N VAL A 315 -38.38 2.85 -4.12
CA VAL A 315 -38.00 4.26 -4.24
C VAL A 315 -36.55 4.35 -4.71
N ILE A 316 -36.34 5.03 -5.83
CA ILE A 316 -34.98 5.46 -6.22
C ILE A 316 -34.78 6.87 -5.69
N VAL A 317 -33.67 7.09 -5.02
CA VAL A 317 -33.20 8.39 -4.58
C VAL A 317 -31.87 8.70 -5.25
N SER A 318 -31.74 9.90 -5.81
CA SER A 318 -30.53 10.34 -6.47
C SER A 318 -30.20 11.79 -6.14
N LEU A 319 -28.92 12.10 -6.09
CA LEU A 319 -28.43 13.48 -6.07
C LEU A 319 -28.56 14.08 -7.48
N GLY A 320 -29.01 15.33 -7.59
CA GLY A 320 -29.24 15.98 -8.88
C GLY A 320 -27.97 16.02 -9.77
N LYS A 321 -28.17 16.23 -11.06
CA LYS A 321 -27.20 16.04 -12.17
C LYS A 321 -25.92 16.91 -12.17
N GLU A 322 -25.71 17.80 -11.23
CA GLU A 322 -24.42 18.50 -11.07
C GLU A 322 -23.40 17.52 -10.47
N ALA A 323 -22.13 17.60 -10.89
CA ALA A 323 -21.06 16.70 -10.45
C ALA A 323 -21.16 16.41 -8.94
N VAL A 324 -21.56 15.19 -8.59
CA VAL A 324 -21.84 14.80 -7.20
C VAL A 324 -20.51 14.65 -6.48
N PRO A 325 -20.19 15.49 -5.48
CA PRO A 325 -19.02 15.25 -4.65
C PRO A 325 -19.16 13.90 -3.95
N ALA A 326 -18.10 13.11 -3.91
CA ALA A 326 -18.09 11.81 -3.22
C ALA A 326 -18.56 11.91 -1.75
N THR A 327 -18.30 13.07 -1.13
CA THR A 327 -18.79 13.41 0.22
C THR A 327 -20.31 13.45 0.34
N ASP A 328 -21.03 13.96 -0.66
CA ASP A 328 -22.50 14.07 -0.62
C ASP A 328 -23.16 12.71 -0.88
N ALA A 329 -22.55 11.85 -1.71
CA ALA A 329 -22.99 10.48 -1.89
C ALA A 329 -22.95 9.67 -0.57
N ARG A 330 -21.85 9.77 0.19
CA ARG A 330 -21.73 9.11 1.51
C ARG A 330 -22.70 9.67 2.55
N ARG A 331 -22.92 10.97 2.51
CA ARG A 331 -23.89 11.64 3.40
C ARG A 331 -25.29 11.11 3.15
N LEU A 332 -25.66 10.94 1.88
CA LEU A 332 -26.95 10.37 1.49
C LEU A 332 -27.06 8.92 1.97
N GLU A 333 -26.04 8.11 1.74
CA GLU A 333 -26.00 6.70 2.18
C GLU A 333 -26.21 6.57 3.70
N ARG A 334 -25.48 7.35 4.49
CA ARG A 334 -25.63 7.36 5.96
C ARG A 334 -27.08 7.70 6.36
N ILE A 335 -27.68 8.72 5.75
CA ILE A 335 -29.07 9.11 6.04
C ILE A 335 -30.05 8.00 5.68
N LEU A 336 -29.81 7.28 4.59
CA LEU A 336 -30.65 6.13 4.21
C LEU A 336 -30.53 5.00 5.23
N LEU A 337 -29.33 4.64 5.63
CA LEU A 337 -29.11 3.55 6.58
C LEU A 337 -29.67 3.88 7.98
N GLU A 338 -29.46 5.09 8.47
CA GLU A 338 -29.93 5.50 9.79
C GLU A 338 -31.43 5.87 9.82
N GLY A 339 -31.96 6.30 8.70
CA GLY A 339 -33.34 6.80 8.61
C GLY A 339 -34.40 5.79 8.21
N LEU A 340 -34.01 4.62 7.69
CA LEU A 340 -34.92 3.53 7.32
C LEU A 340 -35.05 2.49 8.44
N ARG A 341 -36.03 1.60 8.28
CA ARG A 341 -36.25 0.52 9.27
C ARG A 341 -35.23 -0.60 9.09
N LEU A 342 -34.98 -1.33 10.15
CA LEU A 342 -34.10 -2.52 10.19
C LEU A 342 -34.58 -3.49 9.14
N GLY A 343 -35.14 -3.70 8.36
CA GLY A 343 -35.53 -4.67 7.34
C GLY A 343 -35.75 -4.07 5.96
N ASP A 344 -35.66 -2.76 5.85
CA ASP A 344 -35.80 -2.10 4.55
C ASP A 344 -34.48 -2.28 3.78
N PRO A 345 -34.45 -3.01 2.63
CA PRO A 345 -33.24 -3.18 1.85
C PRO A 345 -32.92 -1.93 1.07
N VAL A 346 -31.62 -1.62 1.02
CA VAL A 346 -31.05 -0.51 0.24
C VAL A 346 -29.91 -1.04 -0.63
N ALA A 347 -29.86 -0.64 -1.87
CA ALA A 347 -28.75 -0.95 -2.77
C ALA A 347 -28.30 0.29 -3.52
N ARG A 348 -27.00 0.35 -3.83
CA ARG A 348 -26.45 1.39 -4.69
C ARG A 348 -26.71 1.05 -6.16
N LEU A 349 -27.12 2.03 -6.96
CA LEU A 349 -27.22 1.93 -8.40
C LEU A 349 -25.99 2.50 -9.10
N GLU A 350 -25.60 3.71 -8.70
CA GLU A 350 -24.44 4.44 -9.20
C GLU A 350 -23.99 5.46 -8.16
N ALA A 351 -22.91 6.19 -8.42
CA ALA A 351 -22.43 7.21 -7.51
C ALA A 351 -23.51 8.25 -7.17
N GLY A 352 -23.94 8.29 -5.91
CA GLY A 352 -25.00 9.18 -5.44
C GLY A 352 -26.43 8.78 -5.84
N SER A 353 -26.66 7.55 -6.29
CA SER A 353 -27.97 7.01 -6.62
C SER A 353 -28.20 5.66 -5.93
N TYR A 354 -29.31 5.54 -5.22
CA TYR A 354 -29.66 4.36 -4.42
C TYR A 354 -31.09 3.93 -4.71
N ILE A 355 -31.37 2.64 -4.57
CA ILE A 355 -32.70 2.08 -4.59
C ILE A 355 -33.00 1.46 -3.22
N MET A 356 -34.21 1.68 -2.72
CA MET A 356 -34.70 1.09 -1.49
C MET A 356 -36.09 0.49 -1.68
N MET A 357 -36.42 -0.50 -0.88
CA MET A 357 -37.75 -1.08 -0.85
C MET A 357 -38.38 -0.88 0.53
N LEU A 358 -39.56 -0.29 0.54
CA LEU A 358 -40.37 -0.09 1.72
C LEU A 358 -41.46 -1.17 1.76
N ALA A 359 -41.23 -2.22 2.52
CA ALA A 359 -42.14 -3.37 2.61
C ALA A 359 -43.42 -3.00 3.35
N GLY A 360 -44.57 -3.41 2.83
CA GLY A 360 -45.88 -3.14 3.40
C GLY A 360 -46.31 -1.66 3.38
N VAL A 361 -45.69 -0.84 2.54
CA VAL A 361 -45.88 0.62 2.49
C VAL A 361 -46.43 1.02 1.12
N ASP A 362 -47.57 1.71 1.12
CA ASP A 362 -48.16 2.33 -0.08
C ASP A 362 -47.42 3.60 -0.52
N LYS A 363 -47.75 4.13 -1.70
CA LYS A 363 -47.08 5.32 -2.25
C LYS A 363 -47.21 6.55 -1.34
N GLN A 364 -48.35 6.74 -0.68
CA GLN A 364 -48.54 7.93 0.16
C GLN A 364 -47.67 7.89 1.42
N LYS A 365 -47.64 6.73 2.08
CA LYS A 365 -46.76 6.50 3.23
C LYS A 365 -45.27 6.53 2.82
N ALA A 366 -44.91 6.01 1.65
CA ALA A 366 -43.55 6.10 1.11
C ALA A 366 -43.11 7.56 0.92
N GLN A 367 -44.01 8.45 0.46
CA GLN A 367 -43.73 9.89 0.36
C GLN A 367 -43.45 10.53 1.72
N LEU A 368 -44.08 10.10 2.80
CA LEU A 368 -43.82 10.58 4.15
C LEU A 368 -42.43 10.14 4.64
N VAL A 369 -42.06 8.88 4.35
CA VAL A 369 -40.70 8.38 4.68
C VAL A 369 -39.65 9.22 3.96
N VAL A 370 -39.83 9.42 2.65
CA VAL A 370 -38.92 10.23 1.83
C VAL A 370 -38.82 11.67 2.32
N SER A 371 -39.92 12.34 2.66
CA SER A 371 -39.91 13.68 3.21
C SER A 371 -39.13 13.79 4.53
N ARG A 372 -39.19 12.75 5.35
CA ARG A 372 -38.41 12.67 6.60
C ARG A 372 -36.90 12.51 6.29
N LEU A 373 -36.54 11.67 5.33
CA LEU A 373 -35.15 11.49 4.91
C LEU A 373 -34.57 12.78 4.32
N ASP A 374 -35.34 13.45 3.45
CA ASP A 374 -34.98 14.74 2.86
C ASP A 374 -34.74 15.81 3.92
N SER A 375 -35.67 15.93 4.86
CA SER A 375 -35.55 16.85 6.00
C SER A 375 -34.33 16.54 6.86
N SER A 376 -34.05 15.27 7.12
CA SER A 376 -32.89 14.81 7.89
C SER A 376 -31.59 15.14 7.18
N PHE A 377 -31.53 14.90 5.87
CA PHE A 377 -30.36 15.22 5.05
C PHE A 377 -30.03 16.71 5.12
N HIS A 378 -30.99 17.60 4.88
CA HIS A 378 -30.78 19.04 4.88
C HIS A 378 -30.57 19.62 6.30
N LYS A 379 -31.13 18.99 7.33
CA LYS A 379 -30.90 19.40 8.73
C LYS A 379 -29.48 19.10 9.21
N ILE A 380 -28.94 17.92 8.86
CA ILE A 380 -27.60 17.48 9.26
C ILE A 380 -26.53 18.13 8.38
N TYR A 381 -26.78 18.23 7.09
CA TYR A 381 -25.82 18.74 6.10
C TYR A 381 -26.24 20.10 5.54
N ARG A 382 -26.37 21.11 6.40
CA ARG A 382 -26.88 22.48 6.09
C ARG A 382 -26.12 23.20 4.98
N HIS A 383 -24.87 22.82 4.71
CA HIS A 383 -24.02 23.43 3.66
C HIS A 383 -24.09 22.69 2.32
N SER A 384 -24.76 21.56 2.25
CA SER A 384 -24.93 20.86 0.99
C SER A 384 -25.96 21.57 0.10
N LYS A 385 -25.58 21.84 -1.14
CA LYS A 385 -26.47 22.39 -2.18
C LYS A 385 -27.17 21.27 -2.99
N ALA A 386 -26.92 20.00 -2.62
CA ALA A 386 -27.46 18.85 -3.31
C ALA A 386 -28.99 18.81 -3.17
N ARG A 387 -29.67 18.58 -4.29
CA ARG A 387 -31.12 18.35 -4.32
C ARG A 387 -31.36 16.86 -4.47
N LEU A 388 -32.13 16.29 -3.58
CA LEU A 388 -32.55 14.90 -3.66
C LEU A 388 -33.74 14.76 -4.63
N MET A 389 -33.61 13.84 -5.58
CA MET A 389 -34.66 13.50 -6.53
C MET A 389 -35.16 12.09 -6.22
N TYR A 390 -36.48 11.88 -6.35
CA TYR A 390 -37.13 10.63 -5.96
C TYR A 390 -38.02 10.10 -7.10
N GLN A 391 -37.93 8.78 -7.34
CA GLN A 391 -38.81 8.06 -8.25
C GLN A 391 -39.47 6.92 -7.49
N PHE A 392 -40.75 6.70 -7.71
CA PHE A 392 -41.55 5.71 -6.97
C PHE A 392 -42.15 4.68 -7.94
N ALA A 393 -42.03 3.41 -7.59
CA ALA A 393 -42.71 2.32 -8.25
C ALA A 393 -43.42 1.45 -7.19
N VAL A 394 -44.73 1.33 -7.30
CA VAL A 394 -45.54 0.51 -6.37
C VAL A 394 -45.60 -0.92 -6.87
N LEU A 395 -45.15 -1.84 -6.04
CA LEU A 395 -45.35 -3.27 -6.25
C LEU A 395 -46.71 -3.64 -5.71
N LYS A 396 -47.64 -3.93 -6.61
CA LYS A 396 -48.96 -4.45 -6.32
C LYS A 396 -49.15 -5.74 -7.10
N TYR A 397 -49.97 -6.57 -6.59
CA TYR A 397 -50.51 -7.70 -7.36
C TYR A 397 -51.94 -7.42 -7.79
#